data_1bb12566e100722ec0df182c371ecd2b
#
_entry.id   1bb12566e100722ec0df182c371ecd2b
#
_cell.length_a   1.000
_cell.length_b   1.000
_cell.length_c   1.000
_cell.angle_alpha   90.00
_cell.angle_beta   90.00
_cell.angle_gamma   90.00
#
_symmetry.space_group_name_H-M   'P 1'
#
loop_
_entity.id
_entity.type
_entity.pdbx_description
1 polymer ?
#
loop_
_entity_poly.entity_id
_entity_poly.type
_entity_poly.pdbx_seq_one_letter_code
_entity_poly.pdbx_strand_id
1 'polypeptide(L)'
;MPNIIITVGGRKFEVACQDGEESFLKAAAEVLDGEAQLLTDQVGRLSESRMLLMAGLMLADKTVVLEEAAASSKRQLEDARTAARVAASTPAERVEVAVIPAKII
;
A
#
# COMPACT_ATOMS: atom_id res chain seq x y z
N MET A 1 1.32 11.22 26.98
CA MET A 1 0.89 10.98 25.60
C MET A 1 -0.17 12.00 25.22
N PRO A 2 0.05 12.77 24.18
CA PRO A 2 -0.96 13.72 23.75
C PRO A 2 -2.19 13.03 23.18
N ASN A 3 -3.32 13.69 23.30
CA ASN A 3 -4.57 13.24 22.69
C ASN A 3 -4.90 14.20 21.55
N ILE A 4 -5.36 13.65 20.44
CA ILE A 4 -5.85 14.45 19.33
C ILE A 4 -7.27 14.04 18.98
N ILE A 5 -8.00 14.95 18.38
CA ILE A 5 -9.35 14.69 17.90
C ILE A 5 -9.27 14.49 16.39
N ILE A 6 -9.77 13.35 15.93
CA ILE A 6 -9.87 13.04 14.51
C ILE A 6 -11.35 12.95 14.11
N THR A 7 -11.63 13.22 12.85
CA THR A 7 -12.97 13.11 12.30
C THR A 7 -12.98 12.04 11.22
N VAL A 8 -13.85 11.04 11.39
CA VAL A 8 -13.99 9.95 10.41
C VAL A 8 -15.48 9.75 10.14
N GLY A 9 -15.87 9.90 8.90
CA GLY A 9 -17.27 9.75 8.51
C GLY A 9 -18.21 10.73 9.19
N GLY A 10 -17.75 11.93 9.48
CA GLY A 10 -18.51 12.95 10.18
C GLY A 10 -18.60 12.80 11.68
N ARG A 11 -17.93 11.79 12.24
CA ARG A 11 -17.92 11.53 13.67
C ARG A 11 -16.55 11.83 14.26
N LYS A 12 -16.54 12.38 15.45
CA LYS A 12 -15.30 12.77 16.14
C LYS A 12 -14.87 11.72 17.13
N PHE A 13 -13.57 11.46 17.13
CA PHE A 13 -12.95 10.49 18.05
C PHE A 13 -11.73 11.13 18.70
N GLU A 14 -11.56 10.88 19.99
CA GLU A 14 -10.35 11.30 20.67
C GLU A 14 -9.39 10.12 20.74
N VAL A 15 -8.18 10.31 20.25
CA VAL A 15 -7.18 9.26 20.13
C VAL A 15 -5.89 9.70 20.80
N ALA A 16 -5.32 8.83 21.62
CA ALA A 16 -4.00 9.06 22.19
C ALA A 16 -2.93 8.65 21.19
N CYS A 17 -1.89 9.44 21.08
CA CYS A 17 -0.76 9.14 20.21
C CYS A 17 0.55 9.40 20.93
N GLN A 18 1.65 8.96 20.34
CA GLN A 18 2.97 9.22 20.88
C GLN A 18 3.43 10.62 20.48
N ASP A 19 4.32 11.18 21.29
CA ASP A 19 4.87 12.49 21.02
C ASP A 19 5.57 12.51 19.66
N GLY A 20 5.27 13.51 18.85
CA GLY A 20 5.86 13.68 17.53
C GLY A 20 5.14 12.91 16.42
N GLU A 21 4.13 12.12 16.73
CA GLU A 21 3.38 11.35 15.73
C GLU A 21 2.02 11.94 15.38
N GLU A 22 1.68 13.10 15.94
CA GLU A 22 0.37 13.72 15.73
C GLU A 22 0.07 13.98 14.26
N SER A 23 1.06 14.45 13.51
CA SER A 23 0.88 14.74 12.08
C SER A 23 0.64 13.47 11.25
N PHE A 24 1.33 12.38 11.59
CA PHE A 24 1.13 11.10 10.92
C PHE A 24 -0.25 10.54 11.21
N LEU A 25 -0.69 10.64 12.45
CA LEU A 25 -2.01 10.14 12.84
C LEU A 25 -3.12 10.95 12.20
N LYS A 26 -2.96 12.26 12.10
CA LYS A 26 -3.91 13.12 11.41
C LYS A 26 -3.99 12.77 9.91
N ALA A 27 -2.86 12.55 9.27
CA ALA A 27 -2.83 12.15 7.87
C ALA A 27 -3.51 10.79 7.66
N ALA A 28 -3.27 9.83 8.54
CA ALA A 28 -3.93 8.53 8.51
C ALA A 28 -5.44 8.66 8.71
N ALA A 29 -5.86 9.54 9.60
CA ALA A 29 -7.27 9.80 9.84
C ALA A 29 -7.96 10.39 8.60
N GLU A 30 -7.29 11.24 7.86
CA GLU A 30 -7.82 11.79 6.62
C GLU A 30 -8.04 10.71 5.57
N VAL A 31 -7.11 9.78 5.45
CA VAL A 31 -7.25 8.64 4.53
C VAL A 31 -8.43 7.77 4.93
N LEU A 32 -8.55 7.47 6.21
CA LEU A 32 -9.67 6.67 6.72
C LEU A 32 -11.00 7.39 6.53
N ASP A 33 -11.04 8.69 6.77
CA ASP A 33 -12.24 9.50 6.56
C ASP A 33 -12.69 9.46 5.10
N GLY A 34 -11.76 9.52 4.16
CA GLY A 34 -12.06 9.40 2.74
C GLY A 34 -12.76 8.08 2.41
N GLU A 35 -12.28 6.97 2.97
CA GLU A 35 -12.92 5.67 2.78
C GLU A 35 -14.31 5.63 3.43
N ALA A 36 -14.45 6.21 4.61
CA ALA A 36 -15.74 6.26 5.30
C ALA A 36 -16.77 7.08 4.53
N GLN A 37 -16.36 8.18 3.91
CA GLN A 37 -17.23 8.98 3.07
C GLN A 37 -17.68 8.24 1.82
N LEU A 38 -16.78 7.56 1.14
CA LEU A 38 -17.12 6.72 0.00
C LEU A 38 -18.13 5.65 0.38
N LEU A 39 -17.93 5.02 1.52
CA LEU A 39 -18.84 4.00 2.00
C LEU A 39 -20.22 4.56 2.29
N THR A 40 -20.30 5.72 2.92
CA THR A 40 -21.56 6.39 3.21
C THR A 40 -22.32 6.77 1.92
N ASP A 41 -21.60 7.21 0.90
CA ASP A 41 -22.18 7.54 -0.40
C ASP A 41 -22.76 6.32 -1.10
N GLN A 42 -22.12 5.15 -0.93
CA GLN A 42 -22.54 3.93 -1.61
C GLN A 42 -23.68 3.20 -0.90
N VAL A 43 -23.61 3.07 0.42
CA VAL A 43 -24.53 2.24 1.19
C VAL A 43 -25.37 3.02 2.20
N GLY A 44 -25.17 4.32 2.32
CA GLY A 44 -25.89 5.15 3.26
C GLY A 44 -25.27 5.10 4.65
N ARG A 45 -26.02 5.62 5.62
CA ARG A 45 -25.52 5.76 6.99
C ARG A 45 -25.48 4.43 7.72
N LEU A 46 -24.34 4.12 8.26
CA LEU A 46 -24.09 2.92 9.04
C LEU A 46 -23.88 3.28 10.52
N SER A 47 -23.99 2.27 11.40
CA SER A 47 -23.56 2.42 12.77
C SER A 47 -22.07 2.72 12.82
N GLU A 48 -21.63 3.36 13.89
CA GLU A 48 -20.22 3.70 14.06
C GLU A 48 -19.28 2.50 13.90
N SER A 49 -19.61 1.41 14.59
CA SER A 49 -18.79 0.20 14.55
C SER A 49 -18.69 -0.39 13.14
N ARG A 50 -19.81 -0.44 12.43
CA ARG A 50 -19.85 -0.96 11.07
C ARG A 50 -19.09 -0.07 10.10
N MET A 51 -19.29 1.23 10.22
CA MET A 51 -18.59 2.18 9.39
C MET A 51 -17.07 2.04 9.54
N LEU A 52 -16.59 1.98 10.78
CA LEU A 52 -15.16 1.84 11.04
C LEU A 52 -14.61 0.52 10.54
N LEU A 53 -15.33 -0.58 10.76
CA LEU A 53 -14.90 -1.90 10.30
C LEU A 53 -14.81 -1.93 8.77
N MET A 54 -15.86 -1.50 8.08
CA MET A 54 -15.91 -1.56 6.62
C MET A 54 -14.92 -0.58 5.98
N ALA A 55 -14.80 0.61 6.50
CA ALA A 55 -13.81 1.57 6.02
C ALA A 55 -12.39 1.05 6.22
N GLY A 56 -12.14 0.45 7.37
CA GLY A 56 -10.84 -0.18 7.66
C GLY A 56 -10.54 -1.34 6.72
N LEU A 57 -11.51 -2.17 6.42
CA LEU A 57 -11.33 -3.28 5.47
C LEU A 57 -11.07 -2.79 4.05
N MET A 58 -11.78 -1.76 3.61
CA MET A 58 -11.54 -1.16 2.31
C MET A 58 -10.13 -0.61 2.20
N LEU A 59 -9.66 0.08 3.24
CA LEU A 59 -8.32 0.62 3.27
C LEU A 59 -7.26 -0.49 3.32
N ALA A 60 -7.49 -1.52 4.11
CA ALA A 60 -6.60 -2.68 4.19
C ALA A 60 -6.50 -3.39 2.84
N ASP A 61 -7.61 -3.54 2.12
CA ASP A 61 -7.63 -4.13 0.79
C ASP A 61 -6.75 -3.33 -0.18
N LYS A 62 -6.88 -2.02 -0.18
CA LYS A 62 -6.03 -1.15 -1.01
C LYS A 62 -4.55 -1.29 -0.64
N THR A 63 -4.26 -1.42 0.64
CA THR A 63 -2.89 -1.59 1.12
C THR A 63 -2.29 -2.90 0.61
N VAL A 64 -3.05 -4.00 0.66
CA VAL A 64 -2.60 -5.30 0.14
C VAL A 64 -2.31 -5.21 -1.36
N VAL A 65 -3.19 -4.57 -2.12
CA VAL A 65 -3.00 -4.40 -3.56
C VAL A 65 -1.72 -3.60 -3.85
N LEU A 66 -1.49 -2.51 -3.11
CA LEU A 66 -0.29 -1.69 -3.27
C LEU A 66 0.98 -2.45 -2.89
N GLU A 67 0.93 -3.24 -1.83
CA GLU A 67 2.07 -4.06 -1.42
C GLU A 67 2.42 -5.12 -2.46
N GLU A 68 1.42 -5.76 -3.05
CA GLU A 68 1.64 -6.73 -4.12
C GLU A 68 2.21 -6.07 -5.37
N ALA A 69 1.72 -4.89 -5.73
CA ALA A 69 2.25 -4.13 -6.86
C ALA A 69 3.70 -3.73 -6.61
N ALA A 70 4.04 -3.29 -5.41
CA ALA A 70 5.41 -2.93 -5.04
C ALA A 70 6.33 -4.15 -5.08
N ALA A 71 5.89 -5.29 -4.58
CA ALA A 71 6.67 -6.53 -4.60
C ALA A 71 6.89 -7.00 -6.04
N SER A 72 5.90 -6.91 -6.90
CA SER A 72 6.02 -7.26 -8.32
C SER A 72 7.00 -6.34 -9.03
N SER A 73 6.92 -5.03 -8.81
CA SER A 73 7.86 -4.07 -9.39
C SER A 73 9.29 -4.32 -8.93
N LYS A 74 9.46 -4.65 -7.66
CA LYS A 74 10.78 -4.98 -7.12
C LYS A 74 11.37 -6.22 -7.78
N ARG A 75 10.56 -7.27 -7.95
CA ARG A 75 11.00 -8.49 -8.64
C ARG A 75 11.41 -8.21 -10.07
N GLN A 76 10.62 -7.42 -10.78
CA GLN A 76 10.93 -7.03 -12.16
C GLN A 76 12.25 -6.28 -12.25
N LEU A 77 12.49 -5.36 -11.32
CA LEU A 77 13.73 -4.61 -11.28
C LEU A 77 14.94 -5.51 -10.99
N GLU A 78 14.81 -6.43 -10.05
CA GLU A 78 15.86 -7.39 -9.72
C GLU A 78 16.17 -8.29 -10.90
N ASP A 79 15.17 -8.76 -11.61
CA ASP A 79 15.35 -9.59 -12.80
C ASP A 79 16.05 -8.82 -13.91
N ALA A 80 15.67 -7.56 -14.12
CA ALA A 80 16.31 -6.70 -15.10
C ALA A 80 17.79 -6.45 -14.76
N ARG A 81 18.10 -6.23 -13.49
CA ARG A 81 19.48 -6.05 -13.03
C ARG A 81 20.31 -7.31 -13.21
N THR A 82 19.74 -8.46 -12.92
CA THR A 82 20.41 -9.74 -13.10
C THR A 82 20.71 -9.99 -14.58
N ALA A 83 19.74 -9.78 -15.46
CA ALA A 83 19.92 -9.92 -16.89
C ALA A 83 21.01 -8.99 -17.42
N ALA A 84 21.02 -7.73 -16.95
CA ALA A 84 22.04 -6.77 -17.36
C ALA A 84 23.45 -7.19 -16.93
N ARG A 85 23.60 -7.71 -15.70
CA ARG A 85 24.89 -8.18 -15.21
C ARG A 85 25.40 -9.38 -15.99
N VAL A 86 24.53 -10.32 -16.28
CA VAL A 86 24.89 -11.51 -17.07
C VAL A 86 25.31 -11.09 -18.48
N ALA A 87 24.57 -10.20 -19.12
CA ALA A 87 24.90 -9.71 -20.45
C ALA A 87 26.25 -8.97 -20.50
N ALA A 88 26.62 -8.30 -19.42
CA ALA A 88 27.86 -7.52 -19.34
C ALA A 88 29.08 -8.36 -18.93
N SER A 89 28.88 -9.52 -18.35
CA SER A 89 29.97 -10.27 -17.71
C SER A 89 30.97 -10.83 -18.72
N THR A 90 30.54 -11.53 -19.77
CA THR A 90 31.42 -12.09 -20.77
C THR A 90 30.77 -12.09 -22.15
N PRO A 91 31.43 -11.54 -23.17
CA PRO A 91 30.90 -11.55 -24.53
C PRO A 91 30.73 -12.96 -25.11
N ALA A 92 31.67 -13.85 -24.82
CA ALA A 92 31.62 -15.22 -25.33
C ALA A 92 30.49 -16.02 -24.73
N GLU A 93 30.21 -15.80 -23.48
CA GLU A 93 29.12 -16.49 -22.78
C GLU A 93 27.74 -15.92 -23.08
N ARG A 94 27.68 -14.71 -23.61
CA ARG A 94 26.41 -14.10 -23.95
C ARG A 94 25.60 -14.91 -24.95
N VAL A 95 26.24 -15.65 -25.80
CA VAL A 95 25.54 -16.49 -26.76
C VAL A 95 24.74 -17.55 -26.03
N GLU A 96 25.33 -18.16 -25.05
CA GLU A 96 24.66 -19.17 -24.24
C GLU A 96 23.58 -18.55 -23.36
N VAL A 97 23.87 -17.41 -22.77
CA VAL A 97 22.91 -16.67 -21.94
C VAL A 97 21.68 -16.26 -22.74
N ALA A 98 21.88 -15.83 -23.98
CA ALA A 98 20.76 -15.45 -24.83
C ALA A 98 19.81 -16.62 -25.10
N VAL A 99 20.33 -17.84 -25.15
CA VAL A 99 19.53 -19.04 -25.37
C VAL A 99 18.79 -19.44 -24.08
N ILE A 100 19.50 -19.44 -22.97
CA ILE A 100 18.94 -19.87 -21.69
C ILE A 100 17.76 -19.00 -21.23
N PRO A 101 17.86 -17.69 -21.21
CA PRO A 101 16.73 -16.85 -20.81
C PRO A 101 15.49 -17.06 -21.66
N ALA A 102 15.68 -17.30 -22.95
CA ALA A 102 14.54 -17.56 -23.84
C ALA A 102 13.80 -18.85 -23.47
N LYS A 103 14.51 -19.83 -22.98
CA LYS A 103 13.93 -21.11 -22.55
C LYS A 103 13.16 -20.98 -21.25
N ILE A 104 13.62 -20.14 -20.37
CA ILE A 104 13.00 -19.96 -19.06
C ILE A 104 11.64 -19.30 -19.19
N ILE A 105 11.50 -18.44 -20.13
CA ILE A 105 10.23 -17.77 -20.40
C ILE A 105 9.24 -18.75 -21.03
#